data_fa945985502f988b7fbb31bee5798750
#
_entry.id   fa945985502f988b7fbb31bee5798750
#
_cell.length_a   1.000
_cell.length_b   1.000
_cell.length_c   1.000
_cell.angle_alpha   90.00
_cell.angle_beta   90.00
_cell.angle_gamma   90.00
#
_symmetry.space_group_name_H-M   'P 1'
#
loop_
_entity.id
_entity.type
_entity.pdbx_description
1 polymer ?
#
loop_
_entity_poly.entity_id
_entity_poly.type
_entity_poly.pdbx_seq_one_letter_code
_entity_poly.pdbx_strand_id
1 'polypeptide(L)'
;VAPEMLRHIKDGLSKDEFTKGLVTTFYQDGVISNVLSSNYAIRVPDEGKTYLSDQVVLNNPKGEKLETSELIWNERDGRIKTDKFVRLSRQDEIIHAYGFESDQNFLKGILLSSEAKFPSKKILGEIDEEKEE
;
A
#
# COMPACT_ATOMS: atom_id res chain seq x y z
N VAL A 1 -2.18 10.86 10.32
CA VAL A 1 -2.52 11.02 11.72
C VAL A 1 -3.46 9.92 12.15
N ALA A 2 -3.22 9.36 13.29
CA ALA A 2 -4.04 8.32 13.83
C ALA A 2 -4.93 8.91 14.90
N PRO A 3 -6.25 8.86 14.74
CA PRO A 3 -7.13 9.45 15.70
C PRO A 3 -7.13 8.73 17.03
N GLU A 4 -6.79 7.46 17.04
CA GLU A 4 -6.80 6.70 18.27
C GLU A 4 -5.86 5.54 18.19
N MET A 5 -5.03 5.34 19.19
CA MET A 5 -4.07 4.26 19.20
C MET A 5 -4.09 3.59 20.56
N LEU A 6 -4.12 2.26 20.57
CA LEU A 6 -4.02 1.49 21.78
C LEU A 6 -2.73 0.67 21.72
N ARG A 7 -1.93 0.78 22.76
CA ARG A 7 -0.68 0.04 22.79
C ARG A 7 -0.85 -1.21 23.67
N HIS A 8 -0.49 -2.34 23.10
CA HIS A 8 -0.55 -3.62 23.81
C HIS A 8 0.86 -4.12 24.03
N ILE A 9 1.21 -4.45 25.26
CA ILE A 9 2.53 -4.94 25.57
C ILE A 9 2.39 -6.32 26.17
N LYS A 10 3.13 -7.30 25.61
CA LYS A 10 3.11 -8.64 26.11
C LYS A 10 4.48 -9.25 25.91
N ASP A 11 5.05 -9.82 26.97
CA ASP A 11 6.38 -10.46 26.93
C ASP A 11 7.44 -9.52 26.35
N GLY A 12 7.37 -8.26 26.68
CA GLY A 12 8.34 -7.29 26.22
C GLY A 12 8.13 -6.81 24.80
N LEU A 13 7.11 -7.31 24.10
CA LEU A 13 6.83 -6.89 22.74
C LEU A 13 5.62 -5.99 22.74
N SER A 14 5.60 -5.01 21.85
CA SER A 14 4.49 -4.09 21.78
C SER A 14 3.82 -4.11 20.42
N LYS A 15 2.53 -3.82 20.41
CA LYS A 15 1.77 -3.62 19.19
C LYS A 15 0.92 -2.39 19.38
N ASP A 16 0.87 -1.57 18.37
CA ASP A 16 0.05 -0.37 18.40
C ASP A 16 -1.16 -0.59 17.51
N GLU A 17 -2.32 -0.57 18.09
CA GLU A 17 -3.55 -0.82 17.36
C GLU A 17 -4.26 0.49 17.09
N PHE A 18 -4.63 0.73 15.83
CA PHE A 18 -5.32 1.94 15.41
C PHE A 18 -6.74 1.54 15.04
N THR A 19 -7.64 1.59 16.03
CA THR A 19 -8.99 1.05 15.85
C THR A 19 -9.88 1.94 14.99
N LYS A 20 -9.50 3.20 14.81
CA LYS A 20 -10.28 4.11 13.99
C LYS A 20 -9.53 4.50 12.75
N GLY A 21 -8.54 3.72 12.42
CA GLY A 21 -7.84 3.93 11.16
C GLY A 21 -6.54 4.67 11.30
N LEU A 22 -5.86 4.75 10.19
CA LEU A 22 -4.55 5.37 10.12
C LEU A 22 -4.43 6.07 8.78
N VAL A 23 -3.82 7.25 8.79
CA VAL A 23 -3.50 7.96 7.56
C VAL A 23 -2.02 8.32 7.65
N THR A 24 -1.25 7.88 6.68
CA THR A 24 0.18 8.16 6.62
C THR A 24 0.50 8.87 5.32
N THR A 25 1.21 9.97 5.42
CA THR A 25 1.61 10.72 4.23
C THR A 25 3.10 10.52 4.03
N PHE A 26 3.47 10.10 2.83
CA PHE A 26 4.87 9.92 2.47
C PHE A 26 5.33 11.10 1.65
N TYR A 27 6.57 11.52 1.89
CA TYR A 27 7.14 12.66 1.19
C TYR A 27 8.41 12.23 0.48
N GLN A 28 8.70 12.88 -0.62
CA GLN A 28 9.95 12.70 -1.31
C GLN A 28 10.40 14.08 -1.75
N ASP A 29 11.59 14.48 -1.34
CA ASP A 29 12.14 15.79 -1.65
C ASP A 29 11.19 16.92 -1.23
N GLY A 30 10.54 16.74 -0.09
CA GLY A 30 9.68 17.77 0.47
C GLY A 30 8.29 17.84 -0.13
N VAL A 31 7.99 16.94 -1.06
CA VAL A 31 6.69 16.95 -1.74
C VAL A 31 5.95 15.66 -1.42
N ILE A 32 4.65 15.72 -1.28
CA ILE A 32 3.85 14.55 -0.99
C ILE A 32 3.95 13.57 -2.15
N SER A 33 4.41 12.36 -1.89
CA SER A 33 4.49 11.34 -2.91
C SER A 33 3.29 10.40 -2.85
N ASN A 34 2.81 10.07 -1.66
CA ASN A 34 1.66 9.19 -1.50
C ASN A 34 0.96 9.45 -0.20
N VAL A 35 -0.31 9.07 -0.14
CA VAL A 35 -1.06 9.03 1.11
C VAL A 35 -1.65 7.63 1.24
N LEU A 36 -1.34 6.97 2.33
CA LEU A 36 -1.80 5.61 2.61
C LEU A 36 -2.79 5.67 3.76
N SER A 37 -3.96 5.10 3.58
CA SER A 37 -4.99 5.13 4.63
C SER A 37 -5.72 3.81 4.73
N SER A 38 -6.30 3.56 5.89
CA SER A 38 -7.14 2.39 6.11
C SER A 38 -8.05 2.66 7.28
N ASN A 39 -9.06 1.82 7.47
CA ASN A 39 -9.94 1.97 8.62
C ASN A 39 -9.43 1.23 9.85
N TYR A 40 -8.41 0.42 9.69
CA TYR A 40 -7.84 -0.32 10.79
C TYR A 40 -6.37 -0.61 10.51
N ALA A 41 -5.54 -0.56 11.51
CA ALA A 41 -4.13 -0.88 11.35
C ALA A 41 -3.52 -1.37 12.64
N ILE A 42 -2.48 -2.21 12.52
CA ILE A 42 -1.67 -2.64 13.64
C ILE A 42 -0.23 -2.42 13.26
N ARG A 43 0.50 -1.71 14.09
CA ARG A 43 1.92 -1.51 13.89
C ARG A 43 2.67 -2.40 14.86
N VAL A 44 3.65 -3.13 14.38
CA VAL A 44 4.47 -4.02 15.18
C VAL A 44 5.89 -3.50 15.14
N PRO A 45 6.29 -2.66 16.11
CA PRO A 45 7.60 -2.01 16.05
C PRO A 45 8.77 -2.97 15.96
N ASP A 46 8.70 -4.11 16.64
CA ASP A 46 9.81 -5.06 16.59
C ASP A 46 10.02 -5.62 15.20
N GLU A 47 8.99 -5.71 14.39
CA GLU A 47 9.11 -6.19 13.03
C GLU A 47 9.38 -5.06 12.07
N GLY A 48 9.18 -3.83 12.48
CA GLY A 48 9.28 -2.69 11.59
C GLY A 48 8.18 -2.70 10.55
N LYS A 49 7.01 -3.24 10.90
CA LYS A 49 5.90 -3.38 9.94
C LYS A 49 4.62 -2.82 10.47
N THR A 50 3.79 -2.35 9.55
CA THR A 50 2.43 -1.92 9.84
C THR A 50 1.51 -2.71 8.93
N TYR A 51 0.52 -3.34 9.53
CA TYR A 51 -0.46 -4.14 8.82
C TYR A 51 -1.75 -3.33 8.75
N LEU A 52 -2.15 -2.97 7.52
CA LEU A 52 -3.34 -2.17 7.32
C LEU A 52 -4.45 -3.04 6.76
N SER A 53 -5.66 -2.81 7.20
CA SER A 53 -6.80 -3.57 6.70
C SER A 53 -8.05 -2.73 6.71
N ASP A 54 -9.08 -3.23 6.04
CA ASP A 54 -10.37 -2.57 5.96
C ASP A 54 -10.28 -1.28 5.15
N GLN A 55 -10.54 -1.38 3.89
CA GLN A 55 -10.57 -0.27 2.94
C GLN A 55 -9.22 0.46 2.91
N VAL A 56 -8.20 -0.27 2.52
CA VAL A 56 -6.87 0.29 2.38
C VAL A 56 -6.79 1.03 1.06
N VAL A 57 -6.35 2.28 1.10
CA VAL A 57 -6.26 3.13 -0.09
C VAL A 57 -4.89 3.79 -0.14
N LEU A 58 -4.26 3.72 -1.29
CA LEU A 58 -3.00 4.39 -1.54
C LEU A 58 -3.24 5.37 -2.69
N ASN A 59 -3.05 6.66 -2.46
CA ASN A 59 -3.27 7.68 -3.47
C ASN A 59 -2.02 8.48 -3.69
N ASN A 60 -1.87 9.03 -4.86
CA ASN A 60 -0.78 9.99 -5.10
C ASN A 60 -1.31 11.25 -5.77
N PRO A 61 -0.51 12.32 -5.83
CA PRO A 61 -0.98 13.59 -6.41
C PRO A 61 -1.28 13.50 -7.90
N LYS A 62 -0.85 12.44 -8.58
CA LYS A 62 -1.13 12.29 -9.99
C LYS A 62 -2.51 11.73 -10.23
N GLY A 63 -3.25 11.45 -9.18
CA GLY A 63 -4.59 10.91 -9.33
C GLY A 63 -4.65 9.40 -9.44
N GLU A 64 -3.54 8.72 -9.19
CA GLU A 64 -3.56 7.27 -9.19
C GLU A 64 -4.01 6.78 -7.83
N LYS A 65 -4.79 5.71 -7.80
CA LYS A 65 -5.34 5.19 -6.57
C LYS A 65 -5.33 3.68 -6.57
N LEU A 66 -4.79 3.09 -5.53
CA LEU A 66 -4.82 1.65 -5.33
C LEU A 66 -5.73 1.35 -4.16
N GLU A 67 -6.64 0.40 -4.34
CA GLU A 67 -7.55 -0.01 -3.29
C GLU A 67 -7.41 -1.50 -3.04
N THR A 68 -7.36 -1.91 -1.79
CA THR A 68 -7.25 -3.32 -1.44
C THR A 68 -7.82 -3.53 -0.04
N SER A 69 -7.98 -4.80 0.34
CA SER A 69 -8.52 -5.12 1.66
C SER A 69 -7.44 -5.17 2.73
N GLU A 70 -6.21 -5.48 2.35
CA GLU A 70 -5.11 -5.58 3.30
C GLU A 70 -3.82 -5.18 2.64
N LEU A 71 -2.91 -4.60 3.40
CA LEU A 71 -1.62 -4.18 2.87
C LEU A 71 -0.61 -4.22 4.00
N ILE A 72 0.61 -4.61 3.71
CA ILE A 72 1.70 -4.60 4.68
C ILE A 72 2.70 -3.54 4.27
N TRP A 73 2.99 -2.63 5.17
CA TRP A 73 4.00 -1.61 4.97
C TRP A 73 5.21 -1.99 5.81
N ASN A 74 6.31 -2.31 5.15
CA ASN A 74 7.55 -2.60 5.83
C ASN A 74 8.30 -1.28 5.96
N GLU A 75 8.29 -0.73 7.17
CA GLU A 75 8.84 0.60 7.38
C GLU A 75 10.36 0.61 7.26
N ARG A 76 11.01 -0.52 7.48
CA ARG A 76 12.47 -0.57 7.44
C ARG A 76 13.02 -0.43 6.04
N ASP A 77 12.41 -1.07 5.07
CA ASP A 77 12.91 -0.98 3.70
C ASP A 77 12.04 -0.12 2.81
N GLY A 78 10.99 0.48 3.37
CA GLY A 78 10.14 1.38 2.60
C GLY A 78 9.31 0.70 1.54
N ARG A 79 9.01 -0.60 1.74
CA ARG A 79 8.22 -1.35 0.75
C ARG A 79 6.81 -1.58 1.25
N ILE A 80 5.87 -1.62 0.31
CA ILE A 80 4.49 -1.99 0.61
C ILE A 80 4.12 -3.15 -0.27
N LYS A 81 3.32 -4.05 0.24
CA LYS A 81 2.88 -5.19 -0.56
C LYS A 81 1.62 -5.83 -0.03
N THR A 82 0.93 -6.53 -0.89
CA THR A 82 -0.23 -7.33 -0.53
C THR A 82 -0.36 -8.49 -1.50
N ASP A 83 -0.97 -9.59 -1.06
CA ASP A 83 -1.30 -10.68 -1.96
C ASP A 83 -2.79 -10.72 -2.21
N LYS A 84 -3.53 -9.73 -1.76
CA LYS A 84 -4.97 -9.70 -1.93
C LYS A 84 -5.34 -9.04 -3.25
N PHE A 85 -6.61 -9.10 -3.58
CA PHE A 85 -7.12 -8.46 -4.79
C PHE A 85 -6.89 -6.95 -4.68
N VAL A 86 -6.43 -6.33 -5.75
CA VAL A 86 -6.21 -4.90 -5.80
C VAL A 86 -6.94 -4.31 -7.00
N ARG A 87 -7.36 -3.07 -6.86
CA ARG A 87 -7.94 -2.30 -7.93
C ARG A 87 -7.12 -1.03 -8.06
N LEU A 88 -6.47 -0.89 -9.20
CA LEU A 88 -5.64 0.28 -9.46
C LEU A 88 -6.35 1.15 -10.48
N SER A 89 -6.60 2.41 -10.12
CA SER A 89 -7.22 3.37 -11.01
C SER A 89 -6.18 4.40 -11.41
N ARG A 90 -6.01 4.63 -12.70
CA ARG A 90 -5.06 5.59 -13.22
C ARG A 90 -5.65 6.21 -14.45
N GLN A 91 -5.72 7.51 -14.47
CA GLN A 91 -6.28 8.22 -15.63
C GLN A 91 -7.59 7.57 -16.04
N ASP A 92 -7.67 7.04 -17.24
CA ASP A 92 -8.89 6.43 -17.70
C ASP A 92 -8.85 4.93 -17.61
N GLU A 93 -7.96 4.37 -16.84
CA GLU A 93 -7.73 2.95 -16.82
C GLU A 93 -7.99 2.39 -15.45
N ILE A 94 -8.60 1.22 -15.37
CA ILE A 94 -8.78 0.51 -14.13
C ILE A 94 -8.21 -0.88 -14.32
N ILE A 95 -7.29 -1.27 -13.46
CA ILE A 95 -6.62 -2.55 -13.55
C ILE A 95 -6.93 -3.35 -12.31
N HIS A 96 -7.31 -4.60 -12.48
CA HIS A 96 -7.55 -5.50 -11.37
C HIS A 96 -6.48 -6.58 -11.37
N ALA A 97 -6.00 -6.94 -10.20
CA ALA A 97 -4.97 -7.96 -10.10
C ALA A 97 -5.03 -8.59 -8.72
N TYR A 98 -4.30 -9.68 -8.54
CA TYR A 98 -4.11 -10.26 -7.23
C TYR A 98 -2.65 -10.05 -6.90
N GLY A 99 -2.40 -9.25 -5.89
CA GLY A 99 -1.06 -8.98 -5.45
C GLY A 99 -0.50 -7.67 -6.00
N PHE A 100 0.29 -7.01 -5.20
CA PHE A 100 0.90 -5.76 -5.57
C PHE A 100 2.11 -5.54 -4.68
N GLU A 101 3.16 -4.99 -5.23
CA GLU A 101 4.35 -4.65 -4.46
C GLU A 101 4.95 -3.37 -5.02
N SER A 102 5.39 -2.46 -4.17
CA SER A 102 5.94 -1.21 -4.59
C SER A 102 6.79 -0.61 -3.49
N ASP A 103 7.57 0.40 -3.80
CA ASP A 103 8.17 1.19 -2.73
C ASP A 103 7.10 2.17 -2.23
N GLN A 104 7.36 2.76 -1.07
CA GLN A 104 6.35 3.60 -0.43
C GLN A 104 6.09 4.91 -1.18
N ASN A 105 6.95 5.27 -2.10
CA ASN A 105 6.75 6.45 -2.91
C ASN A 105 6.01 6.13 -4.21
N PHE A 106 5.70 4.85 -4.42
CA PHE A 106 4.93 4.42 -5.58
C PHE A 106 5.60 4.78 -6.89
N LEU A 107 6.93 4.87 -6.88
CA LEU A 107 7.64 5.18 -8.09
C LEU A 107 7.71 3.98 -9.00
N LYS A 108 7.79 2.79 -8.45
CA LYS A 108 7.77 1.58 -9.22
C LYS A 108 6.96 0.57 -8.48
N GLY A 109 5.95 0.07 -9.08
CA GLY A 109 5.11 -0.95 -8.50
C GLY A 109 4.93 -2.10 -9.45
N ILE A 110 4.67 -3.27 -8.93
CA ILE A 110 4.44 -4.46 -9.73
C ILE A 110 3.14 -5.10 -9.29
N LEU A 111 2.28 -5.35 -10.26
CA LEU A 111 1.07 -6.11 -10.01
C LEU A 111 1.41 -7.57 -10.20
N LEU A 112 1.08 -8.38 -9.22
CA LEU A 112 1.48 -9.76 -9.21
C LEU A 112 0.36 -10.68 -9.65
N SER A 113 -0.48 -10.24 -10.49
CA SER A 113 -1.63 -10.97 -10.88
C SER A 113 -1.37 -12.21 -11.60
N SER A 114 -2.12 -13.18 -11.41
CA SER A 114 -2.03 -14.32 -12.13
C SER A 114 -3.26 -14.71 -12.84
N GLU A 115 -4.39 -14.04 -12.64
CA GLU A 115 -5.49 -14.43 -13.35
C GLU A 115 -5.94 -13.50 -14.30
N ALA A 116 -5.24 -12.49 -14.52
CA ALA A 116 -5.66 -11.45 -15.36
C ALA A 116 -5.77 -11.83 -16.77
N LYS A 117 -6.55 -11.14 -17.51
CA LYS A 117 -6.62 -11.26 -18.88
C LYS A 117 -5.54 -10.55 -19.53
N PHE A 118 -4.74 -9.81 -18.85
CA PHE A 118 -3.63 -9.09 -19.41
C PHE A 118 -2.38 -9.70 -18.84
N PRO A 119 -1.22 -9.26 -19.19
CA PRO A 119 0.03 -9.85 -18.74
C PRO A 119 0.06 -10.00 -17.24
N SER A 120 0.69 -11.06 -16.78
CA SER A 120 0.69 -11.35 -15.39
C SER A 120 1.41 -10.32 -14.55
N LYS A 121 2.22 -9.49 -15.16
CA LYS A 121 2.88 -8.42 -14.45
C LYS A 121 2.83 -7.18 -15.28
N LYS A 122 2.69 -6.07 -14.61
CA LYS A 122 2.73 -4.80 -15.27
C LYS A 122 3.49 -3.86 -14.38
N ILE A 123 4.51 -3.22 -14.87
CA ILE A 123 5.33 -2.34 -14.08
C ILE A 123 4.69 -0.98 -14.05
N LEU A 124 4.41 -0.51 -12.84
CA LEU A 124 3.80 0.78 -12.64
C LEU A 124 4.87 1.85 -12.62
N GLY A 125 4.50 3.01 -12.96
CA GLY A 125 5.45 4.11 -12.97
C GLY A 125 6.20 4.21 -14.24
N GLU A 126 6.39 3.10 -14.92
CA GLU A 126 6.99 3.14 -16.18
C GLU A 126 6.03 2.87 -17.20
N ILE A 127 5.04 2.48 -16.95
CA ILE A 127 3.98 2.33 -17.71
C ILE A 127 3.84 2.06 -18.93
N ASP A 128 3.49 2.10 -19.14
CA ASP A 128 3.15 1.99 -20.09
C ASP A 128 3.56 1.42 -21.06
N GLU A 129 4.01 1.26 -21.34
CA GLU A 129 4.44 0.82 -22.25
C GLU A 129 4.63 -0.35 -22.41
N GLU A 130 4.53 -0.86 -22.07
CA GLU A 130 4.74 -1.88 -22.23
C GLU A 130 4.35 -2.70 -22.65
N LYS A 131 4.10 -3.05 -22.98
CA LYS A 131 3.77 -3.82 -23.41
C LYS A 131 4.11 -4.78 -23.52
N GLU A 132 4.12 -5.32 -23.48
CA GLU A 132 4.30 -6.15 -23.64
C GLU A 132 4.48 -6.87 -23.82
N GLU A 133 4.58 -7.18 -23.96
CA GLU A 133 4.70 -7.96 -24.26
C GLU A 133 4.79 -8.53 -24.10
#